data_5ddab9e35bae77480fc9d686c6f17047
#
_entry.id   5ddab9e35bae77480fc9d686c6f17047
#
_cell.length_a   1.000
_cell.length_b   1.000
_cell.length_c   1.000
_cell.angle_alpha   90.00
_cell.angle_beta   90.00
_cell.angle_gamma   90.00
#
_symmetry.space_group_name_H-M   'P 1'
#
loop_
_entity.id
_entity.type
_entity.pdbx_description
1 polymer ?
#
loop_
_entity_poly.entity_id
_entity_poly.type
_entity_poly.pdbx_seq_one_letter_code
_entity_poly.pdbx_strand_id
1 'polypeptide(L)'
;MIGTLRILEAARHGGVRKVVVSSSAGIFGELKTIPIREDHPLQPETPYGVSKLAQEKMSLAYSKLYGFEVACLRYFNVYGVNQRYDAYGNVIPIFVHRSLQDQPMIIFGDGEQTRDFINVRDVARANLAAAENIGAAGAFNLASGTSITINKLAEMIRLESGPKARIKYGPLRKGDVRDSLADISAAHGAFGFQPTVHLAEGLKEYVQWVRQELTVRLEKAAATSGEGATTNR
;
A
#
# COMPACT_ATOMS: atom_id res chain seq x y z
N MET A 1 -2.61 18.21 -4.24
CA MET A 1 -1.98 19.41 -3.69
C MET A 1 -2.97 20.40 -3.08
N ILE A 2 -4.00 20.90 -3.81
CA ILE A 2 -4.99 21.83 -3.25
C ILE A 2 -5.69 21.26 -2.01
N GLY A 3 -6.10 20.00 -2.02
CA GLY A 3 -6.69 19.34 -0.85
C GLY A 3 -5.77 19.32 0.36
N THR A 4 -4.49 19.01 0.17
CA THR A 4 -3.48 19.04 1.25
C THR A 4 -3.36 20.44 1.84
N LEU A 5 -3.25 21.46 0.99
CA LEU A 5 -3.17 22.85 1.44
C LEU A 5 -4.38 23.22 2.30
N ARG A 6 -5.59 22.92 1.85
CA ARG A 6 -6.83 23.22 2.60
C ARG A 6 -6.87 22.54 3.97
N ILE A 7 -6.44 21.29 4.06
CA ILE A 7 -6.38 20.55 5.34
C ILE A 7 -5.35 21.18 6.27
N LEU A 8 -4.15 21.54 5.77
CA LEU A 8 -3.12 22.17 6.58
C LEU A 8 -3.53 23.57 7.08
N GLU A 9 -4.21 24.37 6.25
CA GLU A 9 -4.78 25.64 6.67
C GLU A 9 -5.87 25.45 7.73
N ALA A 10 -6.77 24.49 7.54
CA ALA A 10 -7.79 24.17 8.53
C ALA A 10 -7.16 23.71 9.86
N ALA A 11 -6.12 22.87 9.80
CA ALA A 11 -5.39 22.43 10.99
C ALA A 11 -4.73 23.61 11.73
N ARG A 12 -4.08 24.51 10.98
CA ARG A 12 -3.46 25.73 11.54
C ARG A 12 -4.48 26.61 12.27
N HIS A 13 -5.60 26.92 11.62
CA HIS A 13 -6.64 27.78 12.20
C HIS A 13 -7.45 27.10 13.31
N GLY A 14 -7.58 25.77 13.25
CA GLY A 14 -8.33 24.98 14.24
C GLY A 14 -7.53 24.61 15.49
N GLY A 15 -6.28 25.07 15.64
CA GLY A 15 -5.44 24.76 16.80
C GLY A 15 -5.09 23.27 16.90
N VAL A 16 -5.02 22.55 15.76
CA VAL A 16 -4.63 21.14 15.73
C VAL A 16 -3.17 21.01 16.14
N ARG A 17 -2.88 20.14 17.10
CA ARG A 17 -1.52 19.94 17.62
C ARG A 17 -0.67 19.09 16.70
N LYS A 18 -1.28 18.13 15.98
CA LYS A 18 -0.56 17.18 15.13
C LYS A 18 -1.38 16.75 13.91
N VAL A 19 -0.70 16.59 12.78
CA VAL A 19 -1.27 16.05 11.53
C VAL A 19 -0.44 14.84 11.10
N VAL A 20 -1.10 13.72 10.81
CA VAL A 20 -0.46 12.55 10.19
C VAL A 20 -0.78 12.56 8.69
N VAL A 21 0.24 12.41 7.86
CA VAL A 21 0.15 12.53 6.41
C VAL A 21 0.54 11.22 5.75
N SER A 22 -0.35 10.66 4.95
CA SER A 22 -0.07 9.49 4.13
C SER A 22 0.84 9.85 2.95
N SER A 23 2.16 9.70 3.13
CA SER A 23 3.17 9.78 2.09
C SER A 23 3.33 8.41 1.40
N SER A 24 4.39 8.19 0.63
CA SER A 24 4.58 6.96 -0.14
C SER A 24 6.06 6.70 -0.42
N ALA A 25 6.46 5.43 -0.50
CA ALA A 25 7.76 5.03 -1.01
C ALA A 25 7.99 5.43 -2.48
N GLY A 26 6.94 5.71 -3.24
CA GLY A 26 7.03 6.23 -4.62
C GLY A 26 7.73 7.58 -4.76
N ILE A 27 8.09 8.24 -3.65
CA ILE A 27 8.87 9.49 -3.67
C ILE A 27 10.38 9.26 -3.84
N PHE A 28 10.87 8.04 -3.60
CA PHE A 28 12.30 7.74 -3.68
C PHE A 28 12.82 7.67 -5.12
N GLY A 29 12.01 7.17 -6.07
CA GLY A 29 12.43 6.91 -7.45
C GLY A 29 13.37 5.71 -7.55
N GLU A 30 14.46 5.82 -8.32
CA GLU A 30 15.47 4.78 -8.43
C GLU A 30 16.19 4.56 -7.09
N LEU A 31 16.28 3.30 -6.67
CA LEU A 31 16.86 2.92 -5.39
C LEU A 31 18.36 2.73 -5.50
N LYS A 32 19.12 3.48 -4.70
CA LYS A 32 20.60 3.46 -4.68
C LYS A 32 21.17 2.58 -3.58
N THR A 33 20.43 2.41 -2.49
CA THR A 33 20.84 1.62 -1.31
C THR A 33 19.68 0.84 -0.74
N ILE A 34 19.96 -0.35 -0.21
CA ILE A 34 19.00 -1.23 0.47
C ILE A 34 19.65 -1.70 1.78
N PRO A 35 18.93 -1.64 2.92
CA PRO A 35 17.55 -1.15 3.08
C PRO A 35 17.44 0.36 2.86
N ILE A 36 16.24 0.80 2.39
CA ILE A 36 15.94 2.19 2.09
C ILE A 36 15.69 2.93 3.40
N ARG A 37 16.50 3.95 3.69
CA ARG A 37 16.36 4.82 4.85
C ARG A 37 15.62 6.10 4.50
N GLU A 38 15.19 6.86 5.50
CA GLU A 38 14.47 8.13 5.30
C GLU A 38 15.33 9.22 4.65
N ASP A 39 16.66 9.15 4.80
CA ASP A 39 17.64 10.06 4.18
C ASP A 39 18.03 9.69 2.75
N HIS A 40 17.47 8.59 2.18
CA HIS A 40 17.63 8.26 0.77
C HIS A 40 17.18 9.41 -0.13
N PRO A 41 17.87 9.68 -1.27
CA PRO A 41 17.47 10.71 -2.22
C PRO A 41 15.99 10.59 -2.64
N LEU A 42 15.30 11.74 -2.75
CA LEU A 42 13.90 11.82 -3.13
C LEU A 42 13.82 12.30 -4.58
N GLN A 43 13.70 11.36 -5.52
CA GLN A 43 13.73 11.61 -6.97
C GLN A 43 12.57 10.86 -7.67
N PRO A 44 11.30 11.24 -7.40
CA PRO A 44 10.16 10.52 -7.95
C PRO A 44 10.11 10.59 -9.48
N GLU A 45 9.90 9.45 -10.13
CA GLU A 45 9.84 9.30 -11.59
C GLU A 45 8.41 9.27 -12.15
N THR A 46 7.40 9.29 -11.26
CA THR A 46 6.00 9.24 -11.65
C THR A 46 5.22 10.48 -11.19
N PRO A 47 4.16 10.90 -11.92
CA PRO A 47 3.29 11.99 -11.46
C PRO A 47 2.71 11.74 -10.06
N TYR A 48 2.41 10.48 -9.72
CA TYR A 48 1.98 10.09 -8.39
C TYR A 48 3.08 10.38 -7.35
N GLY A 49 4.30 9.91 -7.57
CA GLY A 49 5.43 10.13 -6.66
C GLY A 49 5.72 11.63 -6.49
N VAL A 50 5.70 12.41 -7.57
CA VAL A 50 5.86 13.87 -7.52
C VAL A 50 4.77 14.50 -6.65
N SER A 51 3.51 14.09 -6.82
CA SER A 51 2.40 14.61 -6.02
C SER A 51 2.54 14.29 -4.53
N LYS A 52 3.03 13.09 -4.19
CA LYS A 52 3.30 12.65 -2.81
C LYS A 52 4.49 13.38 -2.20
N LEU A 53 5.56 13.59 -2.95
CA LEU A 53 6.70 14.39 -2.49
C LEU A 53 6.28 15.84 -2.21
N ALA A 54 5.52 16.46 -3.10
CA ALA A 54 5.00 17.80 -2.89
C ALA A 54 4.09 17.88 -1.66
N GLN A 55 3.22 16.90 -1.44
CA GLN A 55 2.40 16.78 -0.22
C GLN A 55 3.28 16.73 1.03
N GLU A 56 4.28 15.85 1.07
CA GLU A 56 5.20 15.69 2.19
C GLU A 56 5.96 16.97 2.49
N LYS A 57 6.62 17.55 1.48
CA LYS A 57 7.40 18.80 1.64
C LYS A 57 6.55 19.96 2.10
N MET A 58 5.34 20.13 1.56
CA MET A 58 4.39 21.15 2.00
C MET A 58 4.01 20.95 3.47
N SER A 59 3.68 19.73 3.87
CA SER A 59 3.26 19.43 5.25
C SER A 59 4.38 19.68 6.25
N LEU A 60 5.61 19.27 5.94
CA LEU A 60 6.78 19.54 6.79
C LEU A 60 7.12 21.04 6.87
N ALA A 61 6.93 21.80 5.77
CA ALA A 61 7.11 23.23 5.78
C ALA A 61 6.08 23.94 6.69
N TYR A 62 4.81 23.49 6.66
CA TYR A 62 3.77 23.98 7.58
C TYR A 62 4.09 23.71 9.04
N SER A 63 4.57 22.51 9.36
CA SER A 63 5.04 22.16 10.70
C SER A 63 6.09 23.15 11.19
N LYS A 64 7.11 23.40 10.38
CA LYS A 64 8.21 24.31 10.73
C LYS A 64 7.75 25.78 10.88
N LEU A 65 6.82 26.23 10.05
CA LEU A 65 6.38 27.64 10.02
C LEU A 65 5.33 27.98 11.10
N TYR A 66 4.44 27.01 11.39
CA TYR A 66 3.25 27.28 12.20
C TYR A 66 3.20 26.52 13.52
N GLY A 67 4.21 25.71 13.84
CA GLY A 67 4.44 25.16 15.17
C GLY A 67 3.56 23.97 15.56
N PHE A 68 2.75 23.40 14.66
CA PHE A 68 2.10 22.11 14.91
C PHE A 68 2.92 20.95 14.34
N GLU A 69 2.84 19.79 14.97
CA GLU A 69 3.62 18.63 14.52
C GLU A 69 3.04 17.97 13.24
N VAL A 70 3.93 17.49 12.40
CA VAL A 70 3.57 16.68 11.23
C VAL A 70 4.38 15.40 11.20
N ALA A 71 3.71 14.26 11.11
CA ALA A 71 4.31 12.96 10.83
C ALA A 71 3.92 12.52 9.41
N CYS A 72 4.89 12.45 8.50
CA CYS A 72 4.69 11.95 7.14
C CYS A 72 5.06 10.47 7.08
N LEU A 73 4.08 9.59 6.88
CA LEU A 73 4.26 8.16 6.86
C LEU A 73 4.42 7.68 5.41
N ARG A 74 5.61 7.25 5.04
CA ARG A 74 5.97 6.75 3.70
C ARG A 74 5.60 5.29 3.58
N TYR A 75 4.37 5.01 3.11
CA TYR A 75 3.90 3.64 2.94
C TYR A 75 4.62 2.94 1.81
N PHE A 76 5.10 1.73 2.09
CA PHE A 76 5.58 0.79 1.08
C PHE A 76 4.40 0.02 0.47
N ASN A 77 4.54 -1.25 0.11
CA ASN A 77 3.47 -1.97 -0.60
C ASN A 77 2.38 -2.44 0.39
N VAL A 78 1.40 -1.56 0.65
CA VAL A 78 0.28 -1.88 1.54
C VAL A 78 -0.65 -2.89 0.87
N TYR A 79 -1.08 -3.91 1.64
CA TYR A 79 -2.08 -4.89 1.21
C TYR A 79 -3.04 -5.22 2.36
N GLY A 80 -4.19 -5.81 2.04
CA GLY A 80 -5.13 -6.33 3.04
C GLY A 80 -6.59 -6.08 2.68
N VAL A 81 -7.48 -6.46 3.59
CA VAL A 81 -8.94 -6.33 3.42
C VAL A 81 -9.35 -4.91 3.02
N ASN A 82 -10.42 -4.78 2.27
CA ASN A 82 -10.92 -3.54 1.66
C ASN A 82 -10.02 -2.93 0.56
N GLN A 83 -8.89 -3.56 0.20
CA GLN A 83 -8.10 -3.12 -0.93
C GLN A 83 -8.83 -3.43 -2.23
N ARG A 84 -9.16 -2.38 -3.00
CA ARG A 84 -9.84 -2.52 -4.29
C ARG A 84 -8.92 -3.16 -5.33
N TYR A 85 -9.53 -3.95 -6.20
CA TYR A 85 -8.90 -4.39 -7.44
C TYR A 85 -9.13 -3.34 -8.53
N ASP A 86 -8.05 -2.85 -9.09
CA ASP A 86 -8.05 -2.04 -10.31
C ASP A 86 -6.85 -2.40 -11.21
N ALA A 87 -6.87 -1.93 -12.45
CA ALA A 87 -5.83 -2.24 -13.43
C ALA A 87 -4.45 -1.64 -13.07
N TYR A 88 -4.43 -0.67 -12.17
CA TYR A 88 -3.22 0.01 -11.66
C TYR A 88 -2.89 -0.40 -10.23
N GLY A 89 -3.60 -1.39 -9.71
CA GLY A 89 -3.45 -1.90 -8.35
C GLY A 89 -2.10 -2.56 -8.10
N ASN A 90 -1.80 -2.73 -6.82
CA ASN A 90 -0.63 -3.49 -6.38
C ASN A 90 -0.73 -4.96 -6.83
N VAL A 91 0.41 -5.64 -6.88
CA VAL A 91 0.52 -7.03 -7.37
C VAL A 91 -0.37 -8.01 -6.59
N ILE A 92 -0.51 -7.86 -5.26
CA ILE A 92 -1.33 -8.77 -4.43
C ILE A 92 -2.80 -8.76 -4.87
N PRO A 93 -3.53 -7.62 -4.95
CA PRO A 93 -4.90 -7.60 -5.46
C PRO A 93 -5.02 -8.20 -6.86
N ILE A 94 -4.09 -7.86 -7.76
CA ILE A 94 -4.10 -8.37 -9.13
C ILE A 94 -3.99 -9.91 -9.13
N PHE A 95 -3.04 -10.47 -8.39
CA PHE A 95 -2.82 -11.91 -8.37
C PHE A 95 -3.98 -12.65 -7.71
N VAL A 96 -4.50 -12.17 -6.59
CA VAL A 96 -5.61 -12.80 -5.87
C VAL A 96 -6.89 -12.80 -6.72
N HIS A 97 -7.27 -11.64 -7.30
CA HIS A 97 -8.47 -11.58 -8.14
C HIS A 97 -8.36 -12.47 -9.38
N ARG A 98 -7.20 -12.45 -10.06
CA ARG A 98 -6.97 -13.31 -11.23
C ARG A 98 -7.04 -14.80 -10.87
N SER A 99 -6.38 -15.21 -9.79
CA SER A 99 -6.36 -16.61 -9.37
C SER A 99 -7.74 -17.14 -8.98
N LEU A 100 -8.55 -16.33 -8.29
CA LEU A 100 -9.93 -16.70 -7.90
C LEU A 100 -10.92 -16.69 -9.06
N GLN A 101 -10.57 -16.06 -10.18
CA GLN A 101 -11.36 -16.04 -11.42
C GLN A 101 -10.81 -17.01 -12.50
N ASP A 102 -10.02 -18.00 -12.11
CA ASP A 102 -9.37 -18.97 -13.01
C ASP A 102 -8.47 -18.35 -14.09
N GLN A 103 -8.04 -17.09 -13.90
CA GLN A 103 -7.11 -16.39 -14.77
C GLN A 103 -5.67 -16.56 -14.28
N PRO A 104 -4.66 -16.63 -15.17
CA PRO A 104 -3.28 -16.77 -14.76
C PRO A 104 -2.76 -15.49 -14.07
N MET A 105 -2.03 -15.65 -12.98
CA MET A 105 -1.18 -14.58 -12.43
C MET A 105 0.01 -14.35 -13.38
N ILE A 106 0.21 -13.12 -13.84
CA ILE A 106 1.28 -12.80 -14.79
C ILE A 106 2.41 -12.13 -14.04
N ILE A 107 3.54 -12.83 -13.96
CA ILE A 107 4.80 -12.30 -13.44
C ILE A 107 5.55 -11.66 -14.61
N PHE A 108 5.91 -10.38 -14.47
CA PHE A 108 6.70 -9.68 -15.46
C PHE A 108 8.20 -9.86 -15.17
N GLY A 109 8.99 -10.28 -16.18
CA GLY A 109 10.39 -10.64 -16.01
C GLY A 109 10.57 -12.03 -15.41
N ASP A 110 11.66 -12.23 -14.65
CA ASP A 110 12.05 -13.50 -14.02
C ASP A 110 11.34 -13.79 -12.69
N GLY A 111 10.67 -12.79 -12.12
CA GLY A 111 9.98 -12.92 -10.82
C GLY A 111 10.89 -12.85 -9.60
N GLU A 112 12.20 -12.63 -9.78
CA GLU A 112 13.17 -12.51 -8.69
C GLU A 112 13.24 -11.08 -8.11
N GLN A 113 12.50 -10.13 -8.69
CA GLN A 113 12.35 -8.81 -8.07
C GLN A 113 11.66 -8.91 -6.72
N THR A 114 12.16 -8.17 -5.73
CA THR A 114 11.67 -8.22 -4.36
C THR A 114 10.78 -7.04 -3.99
N ARG A 115 9.84 -7.26 -3.08
CA ARG A 115 8.99 -6.21 -2.50
C ARG A 115 8.83 -6.40 -1.01
N ASP A 116 8.80 -5.29 -0.29
CA ASP A 116 8.42 -5.21 1.12
C ASP A 116 6.92 -4.91 1.20
N PHE A 117 6.14 -5.87 1.70
CA PHE A 117 4.69 -5.78 1.83
C PHE A 117 4.28 -5.57 3.29
N ILE A 118 3.48 -4.56 3.54
CA ILE A 118 2.93 -4.26 4.86
C ILE A 118 1.41 -4.43 4.89
N ASN A 119 0.90 -5.09 5.94
CA ASN A 119 -0.54 -5.27 6.10
C ASN A 119 -1.22 -3.94 6.49
N VAL A 120 -2.42 -3.71 5.96
CA VAL A 120 -3.22 -2.50 6.22
C VAL A 120 -3.53 -2.31 7.72
N ARG A 121 -3.65 -3.38 8.51
CA ARG A 121 -3.85 -3.30 9.97
C ARG A 121 -2.64 -2.71 10.67
N ASP A 122 -1.42 -3.07 10.24
CA ASP A 122 -0.19 -2.48 10.76
C ASP A 122 -0.09 -1.00 10.40
N VAL A 123 -0.49 -0.64 9.17
CA VAL A 123 -0.54 0.76 8.73
C VAL A 123 -1.55 1.55 9.58
N ALA A 124 -2.74 1.00 9.84
CA ALA A 124 -3.74 1.67 10.67
C ALA A 124 -3.23 1.92 12.09
N ARG A 125 -2.61 0.90 12.73
CA ARG A 125 -1.99 1.06 14.05
C ARG A 125 -0.86 2.09 14.06
N ALA A 126 -0.02 2.10 13.04
CA ALA A 126 1.05 3.07 12.90
C ALA A 126 0.53 4.51 12.78
N ASN A 127 -0.58 4.72 12.05
CA ASN A 127 -1.21 6.04 11.97
C ASN A 127 -1.69 6.52 13.35
N LEU A 128 -2.33 5.66 14.14
CA LEU A 128 -2.77 5.99 15.50
C LEU A 128 -1.57 6.27 16.41
N ALA A 129 -0.57 5.37 16.42
CA ALA A 129 0.62 5.54 17.24
C ALA A 129 1.36 6.84 16.90
N ALA A 130 1.52 7.16 15.60
CA ALA A 130 2.13 8.42 15.17
C ALA A 130 1.29 9.65 15.56
N ALA A 131 -0.05 9.56 15.58
CA ALA A 131 -0.93 10.64 15.95
C ALA A 131 -0.86 10.93 17.47
N GLU A 132 -0.81 9.88 18.28
CA GLU A 132 -0.83 9.95 19.75
C GLU A 132 0.53 10.32 20.34
N ASN A 133 1.64 9.96 19.67
CA ASN A 133 2.98 10.19 20.18
C ASN A 133 3.44 11.63 19.89
N ILE A 134 3.38 12.48 20.90
CA ILE A 134 3.88 13.86 20.84
C ILE A 134 5.41 13.82 20.75
N GLY A 135 6.00 14.59 19.81
CA GLY A 135 7.43 14.60 19.53
C GLY A 135 7.84 13.75 18.31
N ALA A 136 6.99 12.82 17.85
CA ALA A 136 7.23 12.09 16.62
C ALA A 136 6.89 12.95 15.39
N ALA A 137 7.73 13.91 15.06
CA ALA A 137 7.59 14.79 13.89
C ALA A 137 8.66 14.47 12.84
N GLY A 138 8.30 14.52 11.55
CA GLY A 138 9.22 14.21 10.45
C GLY A 138 8.64 13.23 9.44
N ALA A 139 9.52 12.56 8.70
CA ALA A 139 9.15 11.53 7.74
C ALA A 139 9.61 10.15 8.23
N PHE A 140 8.78 9.12 8.09
CA PHE A 140 9.02 7.78 8.58
C PHE A 140 8.61 6.73 7.55
N ASN A 141 9.46 5.74 7.31
CA ASN A 141 9.12 4.60 6.48
C ASN A 141 8.18 3.65 7.22
N LEU A 142 7.10 3.22 6.55
CA LEU A 142 6.21 2.17 7.02
C LEU A 142 6.20 1.00 6.07
N ALA A 143 6.80 -0.10 6.51
CA ALA A 143 6.95 -1.35 5.79
C ALA A 143 6.99 -2.53 6.77
N SER A 144 7.15 -3.75 6.27
CA SER A 144 7.34 -4.91 7.15
C SER A 144 8.79 -5.08 7.62
N GLY A 145 9.76 -4.40 6.98
CA GLY A 145 11.19 -4.62 7.20
C GLY A 145 11.69 -5.98 6.68
N THR A 146 10.87 -6.66 5.87
CA THR A 146 11.22 -7.92 5.19
C THR A 146 10.83 -7.85 3.73
N SER A 147 11.63 -8.46 2.86
CA SER A 147 11.33 -8.51 1.43
C SER A 147 11.09 -9.95 0.97
N ILE A 148 10.29 -10.09 -0.08
CA ILE A 148 9.95 -11.37 -0.70
C ILE A 148 9.98 -11.23 -2.22
N THR A 149 10.42 -12.28 -2.93
CA THR A 149 10.36 -12.29 -4.40
C THR A 149 8.93 -12.40 -4.91
N ILE A 150 8.64 -11.87 -6.10
CA ILE A 150 7.32 -12.00 -6.73
C ILE A 150 6.99 -13.46 -7.03
N ASN A 151 7.99 -14.31 -7.34
CA ASN A 151 7.82 -15.75 -7.48
C ASN A 151 7.28 -16.37 -6.20
N LYS A 152 7.90 -16.10 -5.05
CA LYS A 152 7.45 -16.63 -3.76
C LYS A 152 6.06 -16.12 -3.37
N LEU A 153 5.78 -14.85 -3.62
CA LEU A 153 4.45 -14.27 -3.42
C LEU A 153 3.38 -15.00 -4.25
N ALA A 154 3.65 -15.21 -5.55
CA ALA A 154 2.72 -15.90 -6.44
C ALA A 154 2.43 -17.33 -5.98
N GLU A 155 3.45 -18.07 -5.52
CA GLU A 155 3.29 -19.40 -4.94
C GLU A 155 2.45 -19.38 -3.66
N MET A 156 2.67 -18.43 -2.76
CA MET A 156 1.84 -18.31 -1.54
C MET A 156 0.37 -18.03 -1.91
N ILE A 157 0.10 -17.14 -2.85
CA ILE A 157 -1.26 -16.86 -3.32
C ILE A 157 -1.87 -18.09 -4.01
N ARG A 158 -1.09 -18.84 -4.82
CA ARG A 158 -1.54 -20.06 -5.48
C ARG A 158 -2.00 -21.10 -4.47
N LEU A 159 -1.26 -21.30 -3.40
CA LEU A 159 -1.63 -22.24 -2.33
C LEU A 159 -2.94 -21.86 -1.63
N GLU A 160 -3.15 -20.57 -1.36
CA GLU A 160 -4.38 -20.07 -0.70
C GLU A 160 -5.59 -20.02 -1.65
N SER A 161 -5.36 -19.77 -2.94
CA SER A 161 -6.45 -19.65 -3.94
C SER A 161 -6.98 -21.01 -4.40
N GLY A 162 -6.15 -22.05 -4.36
CA GLY A 162 -6.51 -23.41 -4.74
C GLY A 162 -5.87 -23.92 -6.04
N PRO A 163 -6.16 -25.18 -6.44
CA PRO A 163 -5.42 -25.92 -7.46
C PRO A 163 -5.54 -25.37 -8.89
N LYS A 164 -6.55 -24.55 -9.16
CA LYS A 164 -6.75 -23.92 -10.48
C LYS A 164 -5.88 -22.70 -10.72
N ALA A 165 -5.30 -22.10 -9.68
CA ALA A 165 -4.45 -20.92 -9.80
C ALA A 165 -3.19 -21.25 -10.60
N ARG A 166 -2.92 -20.47 -11.66
CA ARG A 166 -1.82 -20.67 -12.61
C ARG A 166 -0.90 -19.46 -12.61
N ILE A 167 0.39 -19.71 -12.82
CA ILE A 167 1.41 -18.67 -12.97
C ILE A 167 1.88 -18.67 -14.44
N LYS A 168 2.03 -17.48 -15.04
CA LYS A 168 2.64 -17.26 -16.35
C LYS A 168 3.65 -16.13 -16.26
N TYR A 169 4.69 -16.20 -17.07
CA TYR A 169 5.70 -15.15 -17.18
C TYR A 169 5.44 -14.28 -18.41
N GLY A 170 5.63 -12.99 -18.25
CA GLY A 170 5.54 -11.99 -19.30
C GLY A 170 6.85 -11.20 -19.48
N PRO A 171 6.95 -10.34 -20.49
CA PRO A 171 8.15 -9.52 -20.72
C PRO A 171 8.40 -8.58 -19.51
N LEU A 172 9.68 -8.23 -19.33
CA LEU A 172 10.08 -7.28 -18.29
C LEU A 172 9.37 -5.93 -18.48
N ARG A 173 8.87 -5.35 -17.39
CA ARG A 173 8.29 -3.99 -17.41
C ARG A 173 9.40 -2.95 -17.31
N LYS A 174 9.38 -1.97 -18.23
CA LYS A 174 10.29 -0.83 -18.15
C LYS A 174 9.97 0.01 -16.90
N GLY A 175 11.02 0.32 -16.13
CA GLY A 175 10.89 1.12 -14.90
C GLY A 175 10.42 0.32 -13.67
N ASP A 176 10.37 -1.02 -13.75
CA ASP A 176 10.10 -1.84 -12.57
C ASP A 176 11.34 -1.86 -11.64
N VAL A 177 11.13 -1.53 -10.38
CA VAL A 177 12.20 -1.54 -9.35
C VAL A 177 12.61 -2.98 -9.07
N ARG A 178 13.92 -3.28 -9.11
CA ARG A 178 14.43 -4.64 -8.89
C ARG A 178 14.20 -5.09 -7.46
N ASP A 179 14.69 -4.32 -6.47
CA ASP A 179 14.64 -4.71 -5.07
C ASP A 179 14.04 -3.59 -4.21
N SER A 180 13.24 -3.98 -3.21
CA SER A 180 12.61 -3.04 -2.30
C SER A 180 12.57 -3.63 -0.89
N LEU A 181 13.32 -3.01 0.01
CA LEU A 181 13.37 -3.31 1.45
C LEU A 181 13.53 -2.01 2.21
N ALA A 182 12.67 -1.73 3.17
CA ALA A 182 12.74 -0.54 3.99
C ALA A 182 13.52 -0.75 5.28
N ASP A 183 14.23 0.28 5.71
CA ASP A 183 14.62 0.45 7.12
C ASP A 183 13.44 1.13 7.85
N ILE A 184 12.94 0.48 8.91
CA ILE A 184 11.81 0.96 9.73
C ILE A 184 12.26 1.41 11.13
N SER A 185 13.56 1.49 11.38
CA SER A 185 14.13 1.81 12.69
C SER A 185 13.74 3.20 13.19
N ALA A 186 13.61 4.17 12.30
CA ALA A 186 13.17 5.52 12.66
C ALA A 186 11.72 5.54 13.18
N ALA A 187 10.79 4.84 12.53
CA ALA A 187 9.41 4.72 12.97
C ALA A 187 9.32 3.94 14.30
N HIS A 188 10.13 2.89 14.45
CA HIS A 188 10.22 2.15 15.71
C HIS A 188 10.70 3.04 16.86
N GLY A 189 11.78 3.79 16.65
CA GLY A 189 12.34 4.68 17.68
C GLY A 189 11.43 5.86 18.03
N ALA A 190 10.70 6.41 17.04
CA ALA A 190 9.88 7.61 17.24
C ALA A 190 8.52 7.33 17.91
N PHE A 191 7.85 6.23 17.57
CA PHE A 191 6.50 5.92 18.09
C PHE A 191 6.25 4.42 18.29
N GLY A 192 7.30 3.61 18.47
CA GLY A 192 7.18 2.20 18.81
C GLY A 192 6.61 1.32 17.70
N PHE A 193 6.67 1.75 16.44
CA PHE A 193 6.11 1.00 15.33
C PHE A 193 6.80 -0.37 15.18
N GLN A 194 6.00 -1.43 15.18
CA GLN A 194 6.39 -2.80 14.85
C GLN A 194 5.30 -3.46 14.02
N PRO A 195 5.64 -4.00 12.82
CA PRO A 195 4.71 -4.80 12.05
C PRO A 195 4.46 -6.13 12.79
N THR A 196 3.22 -6.54 12.92
CA THR A 196 2.82 -7.75 13.66
C THR A 196 2.10 -8.77 12.81
N VAL A 197 1.59 -8.36 11.63
CA VAL A 197 0.87 -9.26 10.74
C VAL A 197 1.86 -9.90 9.76
N HIS A 198 2.10 -11.20 9.93
CA HIS A 198 2.93 -11.96 8.99
C HIS A 198 2.27 -12.05 7.61
N LEU A 199 3.08 -11.99 6.55
CA LEU A 199 2.58 -11.98 5.17
C LEU A 199 1.67 -13.18 4.86
N ALA A 200 2.02 -14.38 5.31
CA ALA A 200 1.22 -15.59 5.08
C ALA A 200 -0.19 -15.47 5.70
N GLU A 201 -0.27 -14.98 6.93
CA GLU A 201 -1.54 -14.77 7.64
C GLU A 201 -2.40 -13.71 6.95
N GLY A 202 -1.80 -12.55 6.64
CA GLY A 202 -2.50 -11.46 5.96
C GLY A 202 -2.95 -11.82 4.55
N LEU A 203 -2.19 -12.65 3.81
CA LEU A 203 -2.61 -13.16 2.49
C LEU A 203 -3.79 -14.10 2.60
N LYS A 204 -3.78 -15.04 3.55
CA LYS A 204 -4.90 -15.94 3.81
C LYS A 204 -6.19 -15.18 4.08
N GLU A 205 -6.13 -14.19 4.98
CA GLU A 205 -7.27 -13.33 5.29
C GLU A 205 -7.75 -12.55 4.05
N TYR A 206 -6.82 -11.97 3.28
CA TYR A 206 -7.16 -11.20 2.10
C TYR A 206 -7.80 -12.06 1.00
N VAL A 207 -7.28 -13.27 0.76
CA VAL A 207 -7.87 -14.21 -0.22
C VAL A 207 -9.29 -14.60 0.21
N GLN A 208 -9.53 -14.87 1.49
CA GLN A 208 -10.86 -15.17 2.01
C GLN A 208 -11.83 -14.00 1.83
N TRP A 209 -11.40 -12.79 2.15
CA TRP A 209 -12.19 -11.58 1.96
C TRP A 209 -12.56 -11.37 0.49
N VAL A 210 -11.59 -11.45 -0.45
CA VAL A 210 -11.87 -11.31 -1.89
C VAL A 210 -12.86 -12.38 -2.38
N ARG A 211 -12.74 -13.62 -1.88
CA ARG A 211 -13.66 -14.71 -2.23
C ARG A 211 -15.10 -14.38 -1.81
N GLN A 212 -15.30 -13.85 -0.62
CA GLN A 212 -16.61 -13.40 -0.14
C GLN A 212 -17.16 -12.24 -0.99
N GLU A 213 -16.34 -11.23 -1.28
CA GLU A 213 -16.71 -10.09 -2.14
C GLU A 213 -17.15 -10.53 -3.54
N LEU A 214 -16.46 -11.51 -4.14
CA LEU A 214 -16.81 -12.03 -5.46
C LEU A 214 -18.16 -12.78 -5.41
N THR A 215 -18.43 -13.56 -4.37
CA THR A 215 -19.71 -14.24 -4.18
C THR A 215 -20.87 -13.25 -4.06
N VAL A 216 -20.75 -12.23 -3.19
CA VAL A 216 -21.77 -11.20 -3.01
C VAL A 216 -22.04 -10.42 -4.31
N ARG A 217 -21.00 -10.16 -5.12
CA ARG A 217 -21.19 -9.49 -6.43
C ARG A 217 -21.96 -10.36 -7.42
N LEU A 218 -21.68 -11.66 -7.47
CA LEU A 218 -22.40 -12.61 -8.33
C LEU A 218 -23.87 -12.74 -7.93
N GLU A 219 -24.17 -12.82 -6.64
CA GLU A 219 -25.54 -12.86 -6.12
C GLU A 219 -26.34 -11.58 -6.49
N LYS A 220 -25.74 -10.42 -6.31
CA LYS A 220 -26.35 -9.14 -6.71
C LYS A 220 -26.60 -9.05 -8.22
N ALA A 221 -25.66 -9.51 -9.03
CA ALA A 221 -25.81 -9.53 -10.49
C ALA A 221 -26.94 -10.49 -10.93
N ALA A 222 -27.07 -11.65 -10.29
CA ALA A 222 -28.16 -12.60 -10.55
C ALA A 222 -29.54 -12.04 -10.15
N ALA A 223 -29.62 -11.33 -9.02
CA ALA A 223 -30.88 -10.71 -8.56
C ALA A 223 -31.35 -9.61 -9.53
N THR A 224 -30.44 -8.75 -10.02
CA THR A 224 -30.80 -7.68 -10.97
C THR A 224 -31.16 -8.22 -12.36
N SER A 225 -30.63 -9.36 -12.79
CA SER A 225 -31.00 -9.98 -14.07
C SER A 225 -32.34 -10.75 -14.00
N GLY A 226 -32.78 -11.16 -12.81
CA GLY A 226 -34.07 -11.84 -12.58
C GLY A 226 -35.29 -10.87 -12.59
N GLU A 227 -35.11 -9.62 -12.17
CA GLU A 227 -36.20 -8.62 -12.15
C GLU A 227 -36.58 -8.06 -13.53
N GLY A 228 -35.70 -8.16 -14.53
CA GLY A 228 -35.96 -7.73 -15.90
C GLY A 228 -36.81 -8.69 -16.75
N ALA A 229 -37.08 -9.91 -16.27
CA ALA A 229 -37.81 -10.93 -17.03
C ALA A 229 -39.31 -11.00 -16.75
N THR A 230 -39.87 -10.20 -15.81
CA THR A 230 -41.26 -10.28 -15.37
C THR A 230 -42.18 -9.14 -15.85
N THR A 231 -41.71 -8.26 -16.74
CA THR A 231 -42.54 -7.16 -17.27
C THR A 231 -42.74 -7.23 -18.80
N ASN A 232 -43.20 -8.37 -19.32
CA ASN A 232 -43.81 -8.45 -20.65
C ASN A 232 -44.80 -9.63 -20.69
N ARG A 233 -45.97 -9.41 -20.13
CA ARG A 233 -47.19 -10.15 -20.47
C ARG A 233 -48.38 -9.20 -20.55
#